data_30322fedb16188ab977084e643520386
#
_entry.id   30322fedb16188ab977084e643520386
#
_cell.length_a   1.000
_cell.length_b   1.000
_cell.length_c   1.000
_cell.angle_alpha   90.00
_cell.angle_beta   90.00
_cell.angle_gamma   90.00
#
_symmetry.space_group_name_H-M   'P 1'
#
loop_
_entity.id
_entity.type
_entity.pdbx_description
1 polymer ?
#
loop_
_entity_poly.entity_id
_entity_poly.type
_entity_poly.pdbx_seq_one_letter_code
_entity_poly.pdbx_strand_id
1 'polypeptide(L)'
;MVYINILILTILNLMIKRYNVILFLVFLIFAACEKDDICIEGSDNTKRISIEFIDYINRQPKSIDLDSIRNVEVDSILEGISGTNLKLPLMVNTNKTKYLLEYNKTIDTLVIFHQTIHKYLNRSCGYIANFIIKSDTEISKNSGWIKEVSIENDSIFNEDWENVCKSV
;
A
#
# COMPACT_ATOMS: atom_id res chain seq x y z
N MET A 1 37.75 -16.40 -66.34
CA MET A 1 37.82 -15.27 -65.40
C MET A 1 36.43 -14.82 -64.93
N VAL A 2 35.40 -14.80 -65.73
CA VAL A 2 34.04 -14.30 -65.34
C VAL A 2 33.36 -15.11 -64.21
N TYR A 3 33.47 -16.44 -64.18
CA TYR A 3 32.88 -17.32 -63.21
C TYR A 3 33.42 -17.14 -61.78
N ILE A 4 34.70 -16.81 -61.61
CA ILE A 4 35.37 -16.60 -60.35
C ILE A 4 34.81 -15.30 -59.70
N ASN A 5 34.62 -14.25 -60.50
CA ASN A 5 34.05 -12.98 -59.96
C ASN A 5 32.58 -13.11 -59.49
N ILE A 6 31.78 -13.90 -60.19
CA ILE A 6 30.37 -14.15 -59.80
C ILE A 6 30.34 -14.95 -58.50
N LEU A 7 31.20 -15.96 -58.34
CA LEU A 7 31.25 -16.74 -57.08
C LEU A 7 31.71 -15.91 -55.91
N ILE A 8 32.70 -15.03 -56.06
CA ILE A 8 33.14 -14.11 -54.99
C ILE A 8 32.02 -13.14 -54.61
N LEU A 9 31.30 -12.59 -55.58
CA LEU A 9 30.20 -11.66 -55.33
C LEU A 9 29.03 -12.31 -54.56
N THR A 10 28.71 -13.56 -54.87
CA THR A 10 27.66 -14.30 -54.16
C THR A 10 28.03 -14.64 -52.73
N ILE A 11 29.30 -15.04 -52.48
CA ILE A 11 29.81 -15.29 -51.14
C ILE A 11 29.80 -14.00 -50.29
N LEU A 12 30.24 -12.88 -50.87
CA LEU A 12 30.28 -11.58 -50.21
C LEU A 12 28.87 -11.12 -49.81
N ASN A 13 27.88 -11.26 -50.68
CA ASN A 13 26.49 -10.94 -50.38
C ASN A 13 25.89 -11.84 -49.26
N LEU A 14 26.23 -13.11 -49.21
CA LEU A 14 25.86 -14.03 -48.16
C LEU A 14 26.47 -13.64 -46.80
N MET A 15 27.74 -13.23 -46.80
CA MET A 15 28.43 -12.74 -45.59
C MET A 15 27.81 -11.46 -45.05
N ILE A 16 27.53 -10.48 -45.91
CA ILE A 16 26.89 -9.23 -45.55
C ILE A 16 25.48 -9.48 -44.97
N LYS A 17 24.71 -10.38 -45.59
CA LYS A 17 23.37 -10.72 -45.11
C LYS A 17 23.40 -11.38 -43.73
N ARG A 18 24.35 -12.28 -43.49
CA ARG A 18 24.55 -12.87 -42.15
C ARG A 18 24.98 -11.84 -41.09
N TYR A 19 25.89 -10.95 -41.46
CA TYR A 19 26.34 -9.87 -40.58
C TYR A 19 25.19 -8.94 -40.18
N ASN A 20 24.35 -8.53 -41.14
CA ASN A 20 23.17 -7.69 -40.85
C ASN A 20 22.15 -8.38 -39.95
N VAL A 21 21.95 -9.70 -40.09
CA VAL A 21 21.06 -10.47 -39.21
C VAL A 21 21.62 -10.52 -37.77
N ILE A 22 22.93 -10.74 -37.65
CA ILE A 22 23.58 -10.74 -36.31
C ILE A 22 23.50 -9.36 -35.66
N LEU A 23 23.77 -8.29 -36.44
CA LEU A 23 23.69 -6.91 -35.97
C LEU A 23 22.25 -6.56 -35.49
N PHE A 24 21.24 -7.00 -36.22
CA PHE A 24 19.84 -6.83 -35.86
C PHE A 24 19.47 -7.59 -34.60
N LEU A 25 19.97 -8.84 -34.45
CA LEU A 25 19.77 -9.63 -33.23
C LEU A 25 20.41 -8.97 -31.99
N VAL A 26 21.66 -8.47 -32.16
CA VAL A 26 22.36 -7.73 -31.09
C VAL A 26 21.59 -6.46 -30.72
N PHE A 27 21.07 -5.73 -31.71
CA PHE A 27 20.25 -4.52 -31.44
C PHE A 27 18.96 -4.83 -30.66
N LEU A 28 18.30 -5.96 -30.93
CA LEU A 28 17.11 -6.40 -30.18
C LEU A 28 17.43 -6.71 -28.71
N ILE A 29 18.63 -7.22 -28.40
CA ILE A 29 19.05 -7.50 -27.02
C ILE A 29 19.23 -6.19 -26.23
N PHE A 30 19.75 -5.13 -26.86
CA PHE A 30 19.92 -3.83 -26.25
C PHE A 30 18.59 -3.05 -26.10
N ALA A 31 17.57 -3.33 -26.92
CA ALA A 31 16.25 -2.73 -26.82
C ALA A 31 15.38 -3.36 -25.73
N ALA A 32 15.78 -4.51 -25.17
CA ALA A 32 15.07 -5.21 -24.09
C ALA A 32 15.42 -4.68 -22.68
N CYS A 33 15.91 -3.43 -22.54
CA CYS A 33 16.11 -2.80 -21.25
C CYS A 33 14.72 -2.43 -20.69
N GLU A 34 14.13 -3.33 -19.90
CA GLU A 34 12.98 -2.98 -19.08
C GLU A 34 13.46 -1.96 -18.02
N LYS A 35 12.69 -0.88 -17.88
CA LYS A 35 12.88 0.08 -16.79
C LYS A 35 12.70 -0.69 -15.47
N ASP A 36 13.77 -0.80 -14.68
CA ASP A 36 13.70 -1.40 -13.35
C ASP A 36 12.72 -0.58 -12.51
N ASP A 37 11.53 -1.13 -12.29
CA ASP A 37 10.53 -0.57 -11.38
C ASP A 37 11.04 -0.77 -9.94
N ILE A 38 11.86 0.16 -9.46
CA ILE A 38 12.35 0.14 -8.08
C ILE A 38 11.23 0.67 -7.19
N CYS A 39 10.83 -0.12 -6.19
CA CYS A 39 9.95 0.37 -5.14
C CYS A 39 10.76 1.23 -4.17
N ILE A 40 10.50 2.53 -4.15
CA ILE A 40 11.14 3.45 -3.21
C ILE A 40 10.54 3.21 -1.83
N GLU A 41 11.37 2.82 -0.85
CA GLU A 41 10.93 2.61 0.52
C GLU A 41 10.20 3.84 1.07
N GLY A 42 8.97 3.66 1.56
CA GLY A 42 8.18 4.67 2.26
C GLY A 42 7.19 5.48 1.41
N SER A 43 7.24 5.42 0.07
CA SER A 43 6.32 6.20 -0.78
C SER A 43 4.93 5.58 -0.93
N ASP A 44 4.81 4.25 -0.87
CA ASP A 44 3.62 3.52 -1.29
C ASP A 44 3.14 2.48 -0.27
N ASN A 45 3.11 2.86 1.00
CA ASN A 45 2.58 1.99 2.04
C ASN A 45 1.06 2.12 2.18
N THR A 46 0.39 1.00 2.45
CA THR A 46 -1.01 1.00 2.88
C THR A 46 -1.19 1.94 4.07
N LYS A 47 -2.05 2.94 3.94
CA LYS A 47 -2.31 3.93 4.99
C LYS A 47 -3.00 3.29 6.19
N ARG A 48 -2.74 3.86 7.37
CA ARG A 48 -3.37 3.48 8.62
C ARG A 48 -4.53 4.41 8.91
N ILE A 49 -5.56 3.90 9.57
CA ILE A 49 -6.62 4.76 10.11
C ILE A 49 -6.06 5.62 11.24
N SER A 50 -6.39 6.90 11.24
CA SER A 50 -6.07 7.82 12.33
C SER A 50 -7.27 7.96 13.24
N ILE A 51 -7.08 7.71 14.53
CA ILE A 51 -8.08 7.83 15.57
C ILE A 51 -7.65 8.97 16.46
N GLU A 52 -8.49 9.99 16.62
CA GLU A 52 -8.26 11.08 17.55
C GLU A 52 -9.08 10.87 18.82
N PHE A 53 -8.43 11.05 19.97
CA PHE A 53 -9.10 11.01 21.26
C PHE A 53 -9.56 12.41 21.65
N ILE A 54 -10.86 12.52 21.92
CA ILE A 54 -11.55 13.76 22.27
C ILE A 54 -12.23 13.59 23.63
N ASP A 55 -12.09 14.58 24.49
CA ASP A 55 -12.82 14.61 25.75
C ASP A 55 -14.32 14.76 25.47
N TYR A 56 -15.12 13.86 26.04
CA TYR A 56 -16.57 13.80 25.77
C TYR A 56 -17.31 15.05 26.21
N ILE A 57 -16.84 15.74 27.27
CA ILE A 57 -17.51 16.87 27.87
C ILE A 57 -17.21 18.18 27.16
N ASN A 58 -15.92 18.48 26.99
CA ASN A 58 -15.46 19.76 26.45
C ASN A 58 -15.14 19.75 24.96
N ARG A 59 -15.19 18.54 24.34
CA ARG A 59 -14.92 18.33 22.90
C ARG A 59 -13.53 18.80 22.45
N GLN A 60 -12.55 18.78 23.36
CA GLN A 60 -11.17 19.11 23.03
C GLN A 60 -10.32 17.85 22.89
N PRO A 61 -9.26 17.88 22.07
CA PRO A 61 -8.30 16.79 21.99
C PRO A 61 -7.75 16.42 23.36
N LYS A 62 -7.72 15.13 23.66
CA LYS A 62 -7.30 14.58 24.96
C LYS A 62 -6.20 13.55 24.77
N SER A 63 -5.08 13.76 25.44
CA SER A 63 -4.05 12.73 25.52
C SER A 63 -4.52 11.60 26.43
N ILE A 64 -4.37 10.37 25.96
CA ILE A 64 -4.71 9.13 26.69
C ILE A 64 -3.46 8.25 26.71
N ASP A 65 -3.19 7.66 27.89
CA ASP A 65 -2.16 6.65 28.05
C ASP A 65 -2.83 5.28 28.07
N LEU A 66 -2.82 4.58 26.94
CA LEU A 66 -3.37 3.25 26.81
C LEU A 66 -2.42 2.21 27.41
N ASP A 67 -2.97 1.32 28.23
CA ASP A 67 -2.21 0.20 28.81
C ASP A 67 -1.81 -0.79 27.70
N SER A 68 -2.76 -1.13 26.82
CA SER A 68 -2.51 -1.98 25.65
C SER A 68 -3.51 -1.76 24.53
N ILE A 69 -3.09 -2.12 23.31
CA ILE A 69 -3.92 -2.23 22.11
C ILE A 69 -3.66 -3.60 21.48
N ARG A 70 -4.73 -4.37 21.31
CA ARG A 70 -4.66 -5.69 20.70
C ARG A 70 -5.49 -5.76 19.42
N ASN A 71 -4.87 -6.16 18.32
CA ASN A 71 -5.62 -6.60 17.14
C ASN A 71 -6.01 -8.07 17.33
N VAL A 72 -7.32 -8.36 17.28
CA VAL A 72 -7.85 -9.71 17.58
C VAL A 72 -7.55 -10.70 16.47
N GLU A 73 -7.52 -10.23 15.21
CA GLU A 73 -7.35 -11.10 14.03
C GLU A 73 -5.92 -11.61 13.86
N VAL A 74 -4.92 -10.82 14.25
CA VAL A 74 -3.50 -11.17 14.10
C VAL A 74 -2.79 -11.37 15.43
N ASP A 75 -3.52 -11.28 16.53
CA ASP A 75 -3.00 -11.44 17.91
C ASP A 75 -1.76 -10.55 18.20
N SER A 76 -1.70 -9.38 17.58
CA SER A 76 -0.63 -8.42 17.83
C SER A 76 -1.01 -7.48 18.97
N ILE A 77 -0.07 -7.24 19.87
CA ILE A 77 -0.25 -6.37 21.04
C ILE A 77 0.76 -5.23 20.94
N LEU A 78 0.30 -4.01 21.20
CA LEU A 78 1.11 -2.82 21.40
C LEU A 78 0.86 -2.32 22.81
N GLU A 79 1.92 -2.00 23.56
CA GLU A 79 1.85 -1.55 24.95
C GLU A 79 2.40 -0.13 25.10
N GLY A 80 1.92 0.59 26.13
CA GLY A 80 2.47 1.88 26.53
C GLY A 80 2.31 2.96 25.47
N ILE A 81 1.17 3.02 24.80
CA ILE A 81 0.91 4.01 23.75
C ILE A 81 0.21 5.22 24.38
N SER A 82 0.87 6.39 24.24
CA SER A 82 0.34 7.65 24.73
C SER A 82 0.20 8.68 23.60
N GLY A 83 -0.81 9.53 23.70
CA GLY A 83 -1.01 10.64 22.77
C GLY A 83 -2.47 10.99 22.55
N THR A 84 -2.69 12.02 21.74
CA THR A 84 -4.02 12.44 21.28
C THR A 84 -4.47 11.71 20.04
N ASN A 85 -3.52 11.16 19.26
CA ASN A 85 -3.78 10.50 17.99
C ASN A 85 -3.14 9.10 17.96
N LEU A 86 -3.90 8.15 17.46
CA LEU A 86 -3.50 6.76 17.30
C LEU A 86 -3.62 6.34 15.84
N LYS A 87 -2.57 5.73 15.27
CA LYS A 87 -2.58 5.22 13.89
C LYS A 87 -2.58 3.69 13.90
N LEU A 88 -3.68 3.09 13.46
CA LEU A 88 -3.86 1.64 13.43
C LEU A 88 -3.95 1.09 12.01
N PRO A 89 -3.32 -0.07 11.70
CA PRO A 89 -3.49 -0.75 10.43
C PRO A 89 -4.88 -1.39 10.34
N LEU A 90 -5.48 -1.39 9.16
CA LEU A 90 -6.71 -2.15 8.89
C LEU A 90 -6.37 -3.47 8.20
N MET A 91 -7.18 -4.49 8.44
CA MET A 91 -7.04 -5.80 7.82
C MET A 91 -7.45 -5.74 6.35
N VAL A 92 -6.54 -6.13 5.44
CA VAL A 92 -6.79 -6.02 3.99
C VAL A 92 -7.67 -7.15 3.44
N ASN A 93 -7.69 -8.30 4.12
CA ASN A 93 -8.39 -9.51 3.66
C ASN A 93 -9.78 -9.70 4.28
N THR A 94 -10.26 -8.73 5.05
CA THR A 94 -11.55 -8.77 5.72
C THR A 94 -12.31 -7.47 5.50
N ASN A 95 -13.60 -7.47 5.78
CA ASN A 95 -14.45 -6.27 5.73
C ASN A 95 -14.61 -5.59 7.10
N LYS A 96 -13.85 -6.03 8.09
CA LYS A 96 -13.81 -5.45 9.43
C LYS A 96 -12.48 -5.69 10.09
N THR A 97 -12.10 -4.80 11.00
CA THR A 97 -10.93 -4.95 11.88
C THR A 97 -11.37 -4.70 13.31
N LYS A 98 -10.97 -5.59 14.21
CA LYS A 98 -11.35 -5.54 15.61
C LYS A 98 -10.16 -5.24 16.50
N TYR A 99 -10.27 -4.18 17.31
CA TYR A 99 -9.30 -3.79 18.30
C TYR A 99 -9.86 -3.87 19.72
N LEU A 100 -9.07 -4.39 20.64
CA LEU A 100 -9.28 -4.25 22.07
C LEU A 100 -8.35 -3.13 22.55
N LEU A 101 -8.94 -2.12 23.18
CA LEU A 101 -8.27 -0.94 23.71
C LEU A 101 -8.38 -0.97 25.23
N GLU A 102 -7.25 -1.13 25.92
CA GLU A 102 -7.20 -1.16 27.37
C GLU A 102 -6.75 0.19 27.93
N TYR A 103 -7.54 0.73 28.82
CA TYR A 103 -7.27 1.96 29.53
C TYR A 103 -7.71 1.85 30.99
N ASN A 104 -6.81 2.10 31.94
CA ASN A 104 -7.07 1.96 33.36
C ASN A 104 -7.68 0.58 33.72
N LYS A 105 -7.13 -0.50 33.17
CA LYS A 105 -7.60 -1.90 33.35
C LYS A 105 -9.02 -2.16 32.84
N THR A 106 -9.58 -1.25 32.07
CA THR A 106 -10.87 -1.43 31.42
C THR A 106 -10.68 -1.62 29.95
N ILE A 107 -11.25 -2.67 29.38
CA ILE A 107 -11.10 -3.03 27.98
C ILE A 107 -12.35 -2.64 27.21
N ASP A 108 -12.20 -1.82 26.17
CA ASP A 108 -13.22 -1.55 25.17
C ASP A 108 -12.88 -2.21 23.86
N THR A 109 -13.90 -2.60 23.13
CA THR A 109 -13.78 -3.19 21.81
C THR A 109 -14.23 -2.19 20.77
N LEU A 110 -13.33 -1.88 19.83
CA LEU A 110 -13.61 -1.07 18.64
C LEU A 110 -13.66 -1.99 17.42
N VAL A 111 -14.81 -2.04 16.74
CA VAL A 111 -14.98 -2.78 15.47
C VAL A 111 -15.15 -1.78 14.36
N ILE A 112 -14.20 -1.73 13.46
CA ILE A 112 -14.17 -0.83 12.30
C ILE A 112 -14.58 -1.64 11.09
N PHE A 113 -15.77 -1.36 10.53
CA PHE A 113 -16.22 -1.94 9.27
C PHE A 113 -15.68 -1.11 8.11
N HIS A 114 -15.10 -1.79 7.13
CA HIS A 114 -14.49 -1.13 5.99
C HIS A 114 -14.63 -1.96 4.71
N GLN A 115 -14.49 -1.31 3.58
CA GLN A 115 -14.31 -1.93 2.28
C GLN A 115 -12.87 -1.69 1.84
N THR A 116 -12.17 -2.76 1.45
CA THR A 116 -10.80 -2.68 0.92
C THR A 116 -10.84 -2.54 -0.59
N ILE A 117 -10.07 -1.58 -1.10
CA ILE A 117 -9.86 -1.36 -2.54
C ILE A 117 -8.38 -1.60 -2.82
N HIS A 118 -8.09 -2.68 -3.54
CA HIS A 118 -6.72 -2.99 -3.93
C HIS A 118 -6.33 -2.19 -5.16
N LYS A 119 -5.16 -1.54 -5.08
CA LYS A 119 -4.58 -0.80 -6.18
C LYS A 119 -3.22 -1.39 -6.55
N TYR A 120 -3.08 -1.78 -7.81
CA TYR A 120 -1.80 -2.19 -8.35
C TYR A 120 -0.91 -0.98 -8.59
N LEU A 121 0.32 -1.02 -8.14
CA LEU A 121 1.33 0.02 -8.34
C LEU A 121 2.22 -0.33 -9.55
N ASN A 122 3.07 -1.32 -9.36
CA ASN A 122 3.97 -1.85 -10.39
C ASN A 122 4.42 -3.27 -10.00
N ARG A 123 5.30 -3.89 -10.81
CA ARG A 123 5.81 -5.25 -10.56
C ARG A 123 6.61 -5.37 -9.26
N SER A 124 7.39 -4.36 -8.90
CA SER A 124 8.25 -4.38 -7.73
C SER A 124 7.52 -4.04 -6.43
N CYS A 125 6.56 -3.09 -6.48
CA CYS A 125 5.79 -2.64 -5.31
C CYS A 125 4.52 -3.47 -5.09
N GLY A 126 4.01 -4.19 -6.13
CA GLY A 126 2.81 -5.01 -6.00
C GLY A 126 1.54 -4.20 -5.84
N TYR A 127 0.78 -4.49 -4.78
CA TYR A 127 -0.50 -3.84 -4.49
C TYR A 127 -0.45 -3.11 -3.16
N ILE A 128 -1.16 -1.97 -3.09
CA ILE A 128 -1.52 -1.30 -1.84
C ILE A 128 -3.02 -1.44 -1.60
N ALA A 129 -3.42 -1.29 -0.35
CA ALA A 129 -4.81 -1.25 0.04
C ALA A 129 -5.22 0.17 0.41
N ASN A 130 -6.34 0.61 -0.15
CA ASN A 130 -7.11 1.78 0.26
C ASN A 130 -8.37 1.30 0.96
N PHE A 131 -8.95 2.13 1.82
CA PHE A 131 -10.11 1.72 2.59
C PHE A 131 -11.22 2.78 2.53
N ILE A 132 -12.46 2.30 2.49
CA ILE A 132 -13.65 3.11 2.74
C ILE A 132 -14.24 2.62 4.05
N ILE A 133 -14.32 3.49 5.05
CA ILE A 133 -14.87 3.18 6.36
C ILE A 133 -16.41 3.28 6.30
N LYS A 134 -17.08 2.30 6.88
CA LYS A 134 -18.53 2.27 6.93
C LYS A 134 -19.02 2.94 8.21
N SER A 135 -20.16 3.60 8.11
CA SER A 135 -20.78 4.34 9.21
C SER A 135 -21.27 3.48 10.41
N ASP A 136 -21.33 2.16 10.22
CA ASP A 136 -21.73 1.18 11.22
C ASP A 136 -20.57 0.70 12.12
N THR A 137 -19.46 1.48 12.17
CA THR A 137 -18.39 1.25 13.15
C THR A 137 -18.96 1.17 14.56
N GLU A 138 -18.69 0.07 15.25
CA GLU A 138 -19.28 -0.25 16.54
C GLU A 138 -18.25 -0.14 17.67
N ILE A 139 -18.74 0.30 18.84
CA ILE A 139 -18.02 0.19 20.10
C ILE A 139 -18.73 -0.89 20.92
N SER A 140 -17.96 -1.59 21.75
CA SER A 140 -18.55 -2.46 22.78
C SER A 140 -19.52 -1.67 23.65
N LYS A 141 -20.78 -2.11 23.67
CA LYS A 141 -21.85 -1.46 24.44
C LYS A 141 -21.75 -1.66 25.98
N ASN A 142 -20.71 -2.33 26.44
CA ASN A 142 -20.52 -2.61 27.85
C ASN A 142 -19.75 -1.47 28.51
N SER A 143 -20.44 -0.61 29.25
CA SER A 143 -19.96 0.35 30.25
C SER A 143 -18.45 0.74 30.25
N GLY A 144 -17.86 0.80 29.08
CA GLY A 144 -16.44 1.08 28.89
C GLY A 144 -16.11 2.57 29.01
N TRP A 145 -14.85 2.89 28.79
CA TRP A 145 -14.33 4.25 28.82
C TRP A 145 -14.61 5.03 27.54
N ILE A 146 -14.76 4.35 26.37
CA ILE A 146 -15.15 4.99 25.11
C ILE A 146 -16.66 5.25 25.12
N LYS A 147 -17.07 6.50 24.95
CA LYS A 147 -18.49 6.91 24.99
C LYS A 147 -19.13 7.00 23.63
N GLU A 148 -18.39 7.49 22.65
CA GLU A 148 -18.88 7.78 21.31
C GLU A 148 -17.76 7.60 20.29
N VAL A 149 -18.09 7.17 19.08
CA VAL A 149 -17.22 7.20 17.92
C VAL A 149 -17.91 7.95 16.80
N SER A 150 -17.22 8.90 16.19
CA SER A 150 -17.65 9.60 15.00
C SER A 150 -16.63 9.41 13.89
N ILE A 151 -17.10 9.36 12.66
CA ILE A 151 -16.25 9.23 11.46
C ILE A 151 -16.25 10.58 10.76
N GLU A 152 -15.11 11.28 10.76
CA GLU A 152 -14.96 12.55 10.06
C GLU A 152 -14.60 12.36 8.59
N ASN A 153 -13.75 11.36 8.31
CA ASN A 153 -13.36 11.01 6.96
C ASN A 153 -13.52 9.50 6.76
N ASP A 154 -14.40 9.13 5.86
CA ASP A 154 -14.68 7.75 5.50
C ASP A 154 -13.69 7.13 4.51
N SER A 155 -12.82 7.95 3.91
CA SER A 155 -11.96 7.55 2.81
C SER A 155 -10.48 7.61 3.21
N ILE A 156 -9.81 6.46 3.23
CA ILE A 156 -8.38 6.33 3.53
C ILE A 156 -7.66 5.92 2.25
N PHE A 157 -7.24 6.92 1.48
CA PHE A 157 -6.54 6.73 0.21
C PHE A 157 -5.10 7.20 0.28
N ASN A 158 -4.23 6.57 -0.49
CA ASN A 158 -2.90 7.08 -0.73
C ASN A 158 -2.99 8.18 -1.81
N GLU A 159 -2.85 9.45 -1.40
CA GLU A 159 -3.03 10.63 -2.26
C GLU A 159 -1.89 10.87 -3.25
N ASP A 160 -0.70 10.29 -3.00
CA ASP A 160 0.51 10.60 -3.77
C ASP A 160 0.51 10.05 -5.21
N TRP A 161 -0.49 9.29 -5.61
CA TRP A 161 -0.48 8.60 -6.89
C TRP A 161 -0.85 9.44 -8.12
N GLU A 162 -1.61 10.51 -7.96
CA GLU A 162 -1.94 11.39 -9.10
C GLU A 162 -0.74 12.19 -9.61
N ASN A 163 0.26 12.41 -8.74
CA ASN A 163 1.44 13.18 -9.07
C ASN A 163 2.57 12.35 -9.70
N VAL A 164 2.61 11.04 -9.46
CA VAL A 164 3.66 10.14 -10.01
C VAL A 164 3.45 9.86 -11.50
N CYS A 165 2.21 9.87 -11.99
CA CYS A 165 1.92 9.67 -13.42
C CYS A 165 2.04 10.94 -14.27
N LYS A 166 2.20 12.13 -13.68
CA LYS A 166 2.32 13.41 -14.40
C LYS A 166 3.75 13.87 -14.66
N SER A 167 4.75 13.14 -14.17
CA SER A 167 6.18 13.48 -14.31
C SER A 167 6.93 12.58 -15.30
N VAL A 168 6.26 12.15 -16.39
CA VAL A 168 6.91 11.48 -17.53
C VAL A 168 6.64 12.28 -18.79
#